data_c6b38f747dfbf5b5073488bc3b891f4b
#
_entry.id   c6b38f747dfbf5b5073488bc3b891f4b
#
_cell.length_a   1.000
_cell.length_b   1.000
_cell.length_c   1.000
_cell.angle_alpha   90.00
_cell.angle_beta   90.00
_cell.angle_gamma   90.00
#
_symmetry.space_group_name_H-M   'P 1'
#
loop_
_entity.id
_entity.type
_entity.pdbx_description
1 polymer ?
#
loop_
_entity_poly.entity_id
_entity_poly.type
_entity_poly.pdbx_seq_one_letter_code
_entity_poly.pdbx_strand_id
1 'polypeptide(L)'
;MNFAIPTTEHMTTTDLTTTLQVQNLNFFYGQFQGLKDINLDIFEKKVTAFIGPSGCGKSTLLRTLNRMYDLYPGQRAEGAIMYSGRNILDTDVDVNVLRAKIGMVFQKPTPFPMSIYENIAFGVRLYENLTRGEMDERVEWALNKAALWAEVKDKLHKSGLSLSGGQQQRLCIARGVAVKPDVLLLDEPTSALDPISTVKIEELISELKEDYTITIVTHNMQQAARCSDYTAYMYLGELVEFGETDKIFLNPSKKETQDYITGRFG
;
A
#
# COMPACT_ATOMS: atom_id res chain seq x y z
N MET A 1 -20.63 -11.46 51.43
CA MET A 1 -20.80 -10.66 50.20
C MET A 1 -19.73 -11.12 49.25
N ASN A 2 -20.12 -11.95 48.24
CA ASN A 2 -19.21 -12.45 47.22
C ASN A 2 -19.25 -11.42 46.03
N PHE A 3 -18.12 -10.79 45.78
CA PHE A 3 -17.93 -10.02 44.56
C PHE A 3 -17.52 -10.99 43.45
N ALA A 4 -18.43 -11.23 42.50
CA ALA A 4 -18.13 -11.93 41.25
C ALA A 4 -17.33 -10.98 40.36
N ILE A 5 -16.15 -11.43 39.93
CA ILE A 5 -15.34 -10.77 38.89
C ILE A 5 -16.03 -11.07 37.54
N PRO A 6 -16.33 -10.06 36.70
CA PRO A 6 -16.88 -10.32 35.38
C PRO A 6 -15.81 -11.00 34.51
N THR A 7 -16.17 -12.17 34.00
CA THR A 7 -15.43 -12.91 32.96
C THR A 7 -15.34 -12.03 31.72
N THR A 8 -14.12 -11.79 31.28
CA THR A 8 -13.80 -11.19 29.99
C THR A 8 -14.45 -12.03 28.87
N GLU A 9 -15.46 -11.46 28.21
CA GLU A 9 -16.03 -12.04 27.00
C GLU A 9 -14.90 -12.17 25.96
N HIS A 10 -14.68 -13.40 25.50
CA HIS A 10 -13.90 -13.67 24.29
C HIS A 10 -14.57 -12.91 23.14
N MET A 11 -13.91 -11.87 22.62
CA MET A 11 -14.25 -11.29 21.35
C MET A 11 -14.18 -12.40 20.30
N THR A 12 -15.34 -12.73 19.75
CA THR A 12 -15.50 -13.58 18.58
C THR A 12 -14.56 -13.07 17.48
N THR A 13 -13.81 -13.98 16.88
CA THR A 13 -13.05 -13.74 15.64
C THR A 13 -14.04 -13.16 14.62
N THR A 14 -13.95 -11.84 14.39
CA THR A 14 -14.59 -11.19 13.26
C THR A 14 -14.06 -11.90 12.01
N ASP A 15 -14.96 -12.44 11.17
CA ASP A 15 -14.61 -13.04 9.89
C ASP A 15 -13.88 -11.97 9.05
N LEU A 16 -12.54 -12.09 8.96
CA LEU A 16 -11.71 -11.19 8.18
C LEU A 16 -11.96 -11.46 6.70
N THR A 17 -12.45 -10.46 5.99
CA THR A 17 -12.60 -10.55 4.53
C THR A 17 -11.23 -10.35 3.88
N THR A 18 -10.82 -11.29 3.03
CA THR A 18 -9.58 -11.21 2.24
C THR A 18 -9.86 -10.46 0.95
N THR A 19 -9.11 -9.37 0.70
CA THR A 19 -9.19 -8.59 -0.55
C THR A 19 -8.27 -9.17 -1.63
N LEU A 20 -7.01 -9.49 -1.25
CA LEU A 20 -6.04 -10.15 -2.12
C LEU A 20 -5.52 -11.41 -1.45
N GLN A 21 -5.51 -12.53 -2.15
CA GLN A 21 -4.91 -13.77 -1.69
C GLN A 21 -3.77 -14.19 -2.63
N VAL A 22 -2.56 -14.20 -2.11
CA VAL A 22 -1.35 -14.64 -2.82
C VAL A 22 -1.12 -16.11 -2.52
N GLN A 23 -0.98 -16.93 -3.58
CA GLN A 23 -0.86 -18.38 -3.49
C GLN A 23 0.32 -18.89 -4.32
N ASN A 24 1.30 -19.51 -3.66
CA ASN A 24 2.50 -20.12 -4.25
C ASN A 24 3.20 -19.18 -5.27
N LEU A 25 3.25 -17.87 -4.94
CA LEU A 25 3.77 -16.86 -5.86
C LEU A 25 5.28 -16.96 -5.95
N ASN A 26 5.77 -17.16 -7.18
CA ASN A 26 7.15 -17.10 -7.56
C ASN A 26 7.36 -15.93 -8.54
N PHE A 27 8.48 -15.24 -8.42
CA PHE A 27 8.79 -14.13 -9.32
C PHE A 27 10.22 -14.20 -9.83
N PHE A 28 10.41 -13.86 -11.10
CA PHE A 28 11.68 -13.99 -11.79
C PHE A 28 12.08 -12.73 -12.54
N TYR A 29 13.34 -12.35 -12.41
CA TYR A 29 14.06 -11.40 -13.25
C TYR A 29 14.94 -12.18 -14.23
N GLY A 30 14.46 -12.45 -15.44
CA GLY A 30 15.12 -13.39 -16.35
C GLY A 30 15.25 -14.78 -15.74
N GLN A 31 16.49 -15.18 -15.42
CA GLN A 31 16.78 -16.46 -14.76
C GLN A 31 16.86 -16.35 -13.20
N PHE A 32 16.97 -15.15 -12.67
CA PHE A 32 17.08 -14.95 -11.23
C PHE A 32 15.71 -14.97 -10.56
N GLN A 33 15.52 -15.87 -9.60
CA GLN A 33 14.29 -15.95 -8.82
C GLN A 33 14.33 -14.94 -7.68
N GLY A 34 13.47 -13.93 -7.75
CA GLY A 34 13.37 -12.84 -6.77
C GLY A 34 12.35 -13.07 -5.66
N LEU A 35 11.30 -13.88 -5.91
CA LEU A 35 10.36 -14.32 -4.88
C LEU A 35 10.17 -15.85 -4.98
N LYS A 36 10.00 -16.48 -3.81
CA LYS A 36 9.96 -17.93 -3.68
C LYS A 36 8.77 -18.34 -2.84
N ASP A 37 7.79 -18.99 -3.47
CA ASP A 37 6.62 -19.62 -2.84
C ASP A 37 5.91 -18.72 -1.80
N ILE A 38 5.63 -17.47 -2.17
CA ILE A 38 4.96 -16.52 -1.29
C ILE A 38 3.48 -16.90 -1.15
N ASN A 39 3.03 -17.05 0.09
CA ASN A 39 1.65 -17.31 0.47
C ASN A 39 1.22 -16.26 1.50
N LEU A 40 0.22 -15.41 1.18
CA LEU A 40 -0.14 -14.23 1.97
C LEU A 40 -1.58 -13.81 1.69
N ASP A 41 -2.34 -13.50 2.75
CA ASP A 41 -3.64 -12.85 2.67
C ASP A 41 -3.54 -11.36 3.02
N ILE A 42 -4.14 -10.50 2.21
CA ILE A 42 -4.29 -9.06 2.47
C ILE A 42 -5.76 -8.79 2.77
N PHE A 43 -6.02 -8.32 3.99
CA PHE A 43 -7.38 -8.18 4.52
C PHE A 43 -8.00 -6.83 4.19
N GLU A 44 -9.31 -6.85 3.97
CA GLU A 44 -10.12 -5.68 3.63
C GLU A 44 -10.03 -4.61 4.73
N LYS A 45 -9.82 -3.35 4.29
CA LYS A 45 -9.73 -2.18 5.19
C LYS A 45 -8.72 -2.34 6.33
N LYS A 46 -7.62 -3.02 6.03
CA LYS A 46 -6.48 -3.18 6.92
C LYS A 46 -5.22 -2.66 6.24
N VAL A 47 -4.26 -2.25 7.05
CA VAL A 47 -2.91 -1.91 6.59
C VAL A 47 -2.00 -3.11 6.79
N THR A 48 -1.43 -3.64 5.70
CA THR A 48 -0.42 -4.70 5.73
C THR A 48 0.95 -4.10 5.41
N ALA A 49 1.90 -4.18 6.34
CA ALA A 49 3.28 -3.72 6.12
C ALA A 49 4.18 -4.87 5.65
N PHE A 50 4.98 -4.63 4.61
CA PHE A 50 6.07 -5.50 4.21
C PHE A 50 7.38 -4.92 4.76
N ILE A 51 8.05 -5.65 5.64
CA ILE A 51 9.32 -5.29 6.26
C ILE A 51 10.41 -6.31 5.90
N GLY A 52 11.68 -5.92 6.07
CA GLY A 52 12.83 -6.77 5.78
C GLY A 52 14.01 -5.97 5.23
N PRO A 53 15.20 -6.59 5.09
CA PRO A 53 16.40 -5.94 4.58
C PRO A 53 16.21 -5.40 3.15
N SER A 54 17.09 -4.46 2.75
CA SER A 54 17.11 -3.97 1.37
C SER A 54 17.39 -5.13 0.40
N GLY A 55 16.66 -5.17 -0.72
CA GLY A 55 16.81 -6.21 -1.73
C GLY A 55 16.16 -7.56 -1.41
N CYS A 56 15.44 -7.73 -0.29
CA CYS A 56 14.80 -9.01 0.05
C CYS A 56 13.51 -9.33 -0.73
N GLY A 57 13.03 -8.43 -1.61
CA GLY A 57 11.87 -8.70 -2.48
C GLY A 57 10.59 -7.93 -2.15
N LYS A 58 10.55 -7.05 -1.12
CA LYS A 58 9.35 -6.30 -0.70
C LYS A 58 8.67 -5.52 -1.83
N SER A 59 9.42 -4.63 -2.50
CA SER A 59 8.89 -3.84 -3.62
C SER A 59 8.58 -4.70 -4.83
N THR A 60 9.26 -5.85 -5.01
CA THR A 60 8.94 -6.85 -6.03
C THR A 60 7.57 -7.44 -5.76
N LEU A 61 7.31 -7.91 -4.53
CA LEU A 61 6.01 -8.44 -4.13
C LEU A 61 4.92 -7.37 -4.30
N LEU A 62 5.16 -6.15 -3.79
CA LEU A 62 4.20 -5.05 -3.92
C LEU A 62 3.81 -4.79 -5.37
N ARG A 63 4.79 -4.69 -6.28
CA ARG A 63 4.59 -4.44 -7.72
C ARG A 63 3.95 -5.61 -8.45
N THR A 64 4.03 -6.81 -7.90
CA THR A 64 3.38 -7.99 -8.47
C THR A 64 1.87 -7.95 -8.22
N LEU A 65 1.41 -7.36 -7.10
CA LEU A 65 -0.01 -7.26 -6.75
C LEU A 65 -0.87 -6.46 -7.74
N ASN A 66 -0.27 -5.62 -8.60
CA ASN A 66 -0.98 -4.89 -9.67
C ASN A 66 -0.31 -5.05 -11.04
N ARG A 67 0.53 -6.05 -11.20
CA ARG A 67 1.23 -6.38 -12.45
C ARG A 67 2.07 -5.24 -13.03
N MET A 68 2.64 -4.36 -12.16
CA MET A 68 3.57 -3.33 -12.64
C MET A 68 4.81 -3.90 -13.32
N TYR A 69 5.19 -5.14 -13.01
CA TYR A 69 6.30 -5.84 -13.64
C TYR A 69 6.12 -6.08 -15.15
N ASP A 70 4.88 -6.15 -15.66
CA ASP A 70 4.59 -6.33 -17.09
C ASP A 70 5.18 -5.20 -17.96
N LEU A 71 5.50 -4.05 -17.35
CA LEU A 71 6.16 -2.94 -18.04
C LEU A 71 7.66 -3.18 -18.29
N TYR A 72 8.23 -4.25 -17.74
CA TYR A 72 9.66 -4.53 -17.80
C TYR A 72 9.92 -5.87 -18.47
N PRO A 73 10.57 -5.89 -19.65
CA PRO A 73 10.89 -7.12 -20.36
C PRO A 73 11.72 -8.09 -19.49
N GLY A 74 11.41 -9.37 -19.60
CA GLY A 74 12.13 -10.43 -18.88
C GLY A 74 11.71 -10.62 -17.42
N GLN A 75 10.69 -9.92 -16.94
CA GLN A 75 10.08 -10.17 -15.64
C GLN A 75 8.85 -11.06 -15.81
N ARG A 76 8.67 -12.03 -14.91
CA ARG A 76 7.49 -12.90 -14.89
C ARG A 76 7.12 -13.32 -13.48
N ALA A 77 5.83 -13.56 -13.26
CA ALA A 77 5.26 -14.11 -12.06
C ALA A 77 4.59 -15.46 -12.37
N GLU A 78 4.68 -16.40 -11.43
CA GLU A 78 4.06 -17.72 -11.48
C GLU A 78 3.34 -17.99 -10.17
N GLY A 79 2.26 -18.77 -10.19
CA GLY A 79 1.36 -18.99 -9.04
C GLY A 79 0.03 -18.29 -9.23
N ALA A 80 -0.59 -17.80 -8.17
CA ALA A 80 -1.85 -17.08 -8.26
C ALA A 80 -1.91 -15.88 -7.30
N ILE A 81 -2.58 -14.83 -7.72
CA ILE A 81 -3.01 -13.72 -6.88
C ILE A 81 -4.50 -13.53 -7.13
N MET A 82 -5.31 -13.99 -6.19
CA MET A 82 -6.75 -13.91 -6.29
C MET A 82 -7.26 -12.54 -5.85
N TYR A 83 -8.03 -11.90 -6.72
CA TYR A 83 -8.74 -10.65 -6.46
C TYR A 83 -10.15 -10.76 -7.03
N SER A 84 -11.18 -10.49 -6.21
CA SER A 84 -12.60 -10.63 -6.60
C SER A 84 -12.93 -11.96 -7.30
N GLY A 85 -12.36 -13.07 -6.79
CA GLY A 85 -12.60 -14.42 -7.30
C GLY A 85 -11.86 -14.78 -8.58
N ARG A 86 -10.94 -13.93 -9.07
CA ARG A 86 -10.18 -14.16 -10.29
C ARG A 86 -8.66 -14.06 -10.03
N ASN A 87 -7.88 -14.90 -10.70
CA ASN A 87 -6.43 -14.77 -10.68
C ASN A 87 -5.99 -13.60 -11.57
N ILE A 88 -5.39 -12.57 -10.97
CA ILE A 88 -4.95 -11.39 -11.72
C ILE A 88 -3.74 -11.66 -12.64
N LEU A 89 -3.08 -12.81 -12.49
CA LEU A 89 -1.96 -13.20 -13.37
C LEU A 89 -2.43 -13.79 -14.69
N ASP A 90 -3.72 -14.08 -14.86
CA ASP A 90 -4.26 -14.62 -16.11
C ASP A 90 -4.07 -13.63 -17.27
N THR A 91 -3.80 -14.16 -18.45
CA THR A 91 -3.43 -13.35 -19.64
C THR A 91 -4.57 -12.51 -20.20
N ASP A 92 -5.82 -12.86 -19.90
CA ASP A 92 -7.04 -12.16 -20.34
C ASP A 92 -7.50 -11.07 -19.37
N VAL A 93 -6.76 -10.80 -18.28
CA VAL A 93 -7.02 -9.69 -17.37
C VAL A 93 -6.56 -8.37 -17.98
N ASP A 94 -7.49 -7.41 -18.12
CA ASP A 94 -7.14 -6.04 -18.52
C ASP A 94 -6.36 -5.34 -17.39
N VAL A 95 -5.07 -5.12 -17.63
CA VAL A 95 -4.16 -4.51 -16.65
C VAL A 95 -4.49 -3.04 -16.34
N ASN A 96 -5.17 -2.32 -17.27
CA ASN A 96 -5.57 -0.93 -17.01
C ASN A 96 -6.72 -0.89 -16.01
N VAL A 97 -7.71 -1.76 -16.18
CA VAL A 97 -8.82 -1.92 -15.23
C VAL A 97 -8.29 -2.41 -13.89
N LEU A 98 -7.37 -3.39 -13.88
CA LEU A 98 -6.74 -3.89 -12.66
C LEU A 98 -6.04 -2.75 -11.88
N ARG A 99 -5.24 -1.92 -12.57
CA ARG A 99 -4.48 -0.81 -11.95
C ARG A 99 -5.35 0.35 -11.50
N ALA A 100 -6.57 0.48 -12.03
CA ALA A 100 -7.56 1.40 -11.48
C ALA A 100 -8.12 0.90 -10.13
N LYS A 101 -8.23 -0.43 -9.98
CA LYS A 101 -8.72 -1.09 -8.76
C LYS A 101 -7.62 -1.30 -7.71
N ILE A 102 -6.39 -1.53 -8.15
CA ILE A 102 -5.21 -1.72 -7.28
C ILE A 102 -4.21 -0.62 -7.63
N GLY A 103 -4.43 0.56 -7.03
CA GLY A 103 -3.62 1.76 -7.25
C GLY A 103 -2.25 1.67 -6.59
N MET A 104 -1.27 2.41 -7.13
CA MET A 104 0.10 2.41 -6.58
C MET A 104 0.66 3.82 -6.46
N VAL A 105 1.32 4.08 -5.33
CA VAL A 105 2.13 5.28 -5.07
C VAL A 105 3.59 4.85 -4.91
N PHE A 106 4.46 5.46 -5.69
CA PHE A 106 5.89 5.12 -5.73
C PHE A 106 6.70 5.82 -4.64
N GLN A 107 7.86 5.28 -4.36
CA GLN A 107 8.83 5.79 -3.40
C GLN A 107 9.21 7.26 -3.66
N LYS A 108 9.54 7.60 -4.91
CA LYS A 108 9.77 9.00 -5.30
C LYS A 108 8.45 9.63 -5.70
N PRO A 109 8.12 10.80 -5.14
CA PRO A 109 6.99 11.56 -5.64
C PRO A 109 7.14 11.82 -7.14
N THR A 110 6.14 11.45 -7.92
CA THR A 110 6.12 11.60 -9.37
C THR A 110 4.85 12.30 -9.84
N PRO A 111 4.63 13.58 -9.43
CA PRO A 111 3.56 14.35 -10.04
C PRO A 111 3.79 14.46 -11.56
N PHE A 112 2.71 14.39 -12.31
CA PHE A 112 2.80 14.67 -13.73
C PHE A 112 3.18 16.16 -13.96
N PRO A 113 3.84 16.51 -15.08
CA PRO A 113 4.16 17.90 -15.44
C PRO A 113 2.90 18.68 -15.86
N MET A 114 1.91 18.67 -14.99
CA MET A 114 0.58 19.24 -15.13
C MET A 114 0.25 20.07 -13.89
N SER A 115 -0.88 20.80 -13.92
CA SER A 115 -1.39 21.48 -12.74
C SER A 115 -1.75 20.49 -11.61
N ILE A 116 -1.91 20.99 -10.38
CA ILE A 116 -2.38 20.20 -9.24
C ILE A 116 -3.74 19.57 -9.56
N TYR A 117 -4.66 20.37 -10.13
CA TYR A 117 -5.97 19.91 -10.58
C TYR A 117 -5.87 18.76 -11.61
N GLU A 118 -5.09 18.97 -12.66
CA GLU A 118 -4.95 17.97 -13.73
C GLU A 118 -4.26 16.68 -13.25
N ASN A 119 -3.36 16.75 -12.28
CA ASN A 119 -2.77 15.54 -11.68
C ASN A 119 -3.83 14.58 -11.12
N ILE A 120 -4.93 15.12 -10.63
CA ILE A 120 -6.03 14.33 -10.05
C ILE A 120 -7.07 13.98 -11.13
N ALA A 121 -7.52 14.99 -11.88
CA ALA A 121 -8.59 14.84 -12.85
C ALA A 121 -8.23 13.92 -14.02
N PHE A 122 -6.94 13.83 -14.38
CA PHE A 122 -6.46 13.01 -15.49
C PHE A 122 -6.86 11.54 -15.34
N GLY A 123 -6.56 10.94 -14.20
CA GLY A 123 -6.89 9.53 -13.94
C GLY A 123 -8.40 9.27 -13.92
N VAL A 124 -9.18 10.18 -13.32
CA VAL A 124 -10.64 10.06 -13.23
C VAL A 124 -11.27 10.07 -14.63
N ARG A 125 -10.81 10.94 -15.54
CA ARG A 125 -11.32 11.02 -16.92
C ARG A 125 -11.08 9.78 -17.77
N LEU A 126 -10.14 8.92 -17.39
CA LEU A 126 -9.91 7.67 -18.11
C LEU A 126 -11.02 6.62 -17.86
N TYR A 127 -11.72 6.74 -16.75
CA TYR A 127 -12.68 5.74 -16.29
C TYR A 127 -14.09 6.28 -16.07
N GLU A 128 -14.26 7.60 -15.88
CA GLU A 128 -15.54 8.22 -15.56
C GLU A 128 -15.79 9.46 -16.45
N ASN A 129 -17.04 9.59 -16.92
CA ASN A 129 -17.52 10.78 -17.62
C ASN A 129 -18.23 11.71 -16.64
N LEU A 130 -17.48 12.53 -15.93
CA LEU A 130 -18.00 13.51 -15.00
C LEU A 130 -18.22 14.87 -15.67
N THR A 131 -19.27 15.56 -15.28
CA THR A 131 -19.43 16.98 -15.58
C THR A 131 -18.31 17.80 -14.92
N ARG A 132 -18.16 19.05 -15.33
CA ARG A 132 -17.15 19.94 -14.73
C ARG A 132 -17.35 20.07 -13.21
N GLY A 133 -18.59 20.26 -12.76
CA GLY A 133 -18.89 20.40 -11.33
C GLY A 133 -18.56 19.15 -10.54
N GLU A 134 -18.96 17.96 -11.04
CA GLU A 134 -18.63 16.69 -10.41
C GLU A 134 -17.13 16.41 -10.37
N MET A 135 -16.39 16.86 -11.39
CA MET A 135 -14.94 16.77 -11.40
C MET A 135 -14.30 17.70 -10.38
N ASP A 136 -14.80 18.93 -10.24
CA ASP A 136 -14.34 19.89 -9.25
C ASP A 136 -14.55 19.32 -7.83
N GLU A 137 -15.71 18.74 -7.54
CA GLU A 137 -16.00 18.04 -6.28
C GLU A 137 -15.09 16.83 -6.05
N ARG A 138 -14.81 16.04 -7.10
CA ARG A 138 -13.90 14.88 -7.02
C ARG A 138 -12.46 15.31 -6.69
N VAL A 139 -11.98 16.40 -7.29
CA VAL A 139 -10.64 16.95 -7.04
C VAL A 139 -10.55 17.48 -5.62
N GLU A 140 -11.53 18.25 -5.17
CA GLU A 140 -11.57 18.74 -3.79
C GLU A 140 -11.61 17.58 -2.80
N TRP A 141 -12.48 16.60 -3.00
CA TRP A 141 -12.59 15.42 -2.16
C TRP A 141 -11.26 14.65 -2.09
N ALA A 142 -10.59 14.40 -3.20
CA ALA A 142 -9.32 13.67 -3.24
C ALA A 142 -8.21 14.44 -2.53
N LEU A 143 -8.16 15.77 -2.68
CA LEU A 143 -7.19 16.62 -1.98
C LEU A 143 -7.47 16.69 -0.48
N ASN A 144 -8.74 16.68 -0.05
CA ASN A 144 -9.10 16.58 1.36
C ASN A 144 -8.70 15.23 1.92
N LYS A 145 -8.99 14.11 1.21
CA LYS A 145 -8.56 12.76 1.61
C LYS A 145 -7.04 12.63 1.76
N ALA A 146 -6.26 13.42 1.02
CA ALA A 146 -4.81 13.46 1.12
C ALA A 146 -4.27 14.55 2.08
N ALA A 147 -5.13 15.17 2.91
CA ALA A 147 -4.81 16.27 3.81
C ALA A 147 -4.02 17.41 3.13
N LEU A 148 -4.34 17.70 1.85
CA LEU A 148 -3.61 18.66 1.02
C LEU A 148 -4.47 19.88 0.61
N TRP A 149 -5.81 19.78 0.63
CA TRP A 149 -6.72 20.80 0.15
C TRP A 149 -6.44 22.19 0.73
N ALA A 150 -6.34 22.31 2.04
CA ALA A 150 -6.11 23.57 2.71
C ALA A 150 -4.84 24.30 2.27
N GLU A 151 -3.83 23.55 1.81
CA GLU A 151 -2.53 24.08 1.37
C GLU A 151 -2.52 24.48 -0.12
N VAL A 152 -3.48 23.97 -0.93
CA VAL A 152 -3.41 24.12 -2.40
C VAL A 152 -4.67 24.68 -3.06
N LYS A 153 -5.79 24.83 -2.35
CA LYS A 153 -7.07 25.27 -2.92
C LYS A 153 -6.99 26.56 -3.73
N ASP A 154 -6.12 27.50 -3.35
CA ASP A 154 -5.97 28.80 -4.02
C ASP A 154 -4.95 28.75 -5.19
N LYS A 155 -4.38 27.59 -5.48
CA LYS A 155 -3.33 27.41 -6.49
C LYS A 155 -3.48 26.12 -7.31
N LEU A 156 -4.71 25.62 -7.47
CA LEU A 156 -5.00 24.34 -8.17
C LEU A 156 -4.48 24.32 -9.63
N HIS A 157 -4.39 25.46 -10.28
CA HIS A 157 -3.90 25.58 -11.66
C HIS A 157 -2.37 25.75 -11.76
N LYS A 158 -1.65 25.83 -10.62
CA LYS A 158 -0.19 25.84 -10.63
C LYS A 158 0.34 24.41 -10.83
N SER A 159 1.57 24.33 -11.35
CA SER A 159 2.24 23.04 -11.58
C SER A 159 2.35 22.22 -10.30
N GLY A 160 2.01 20.93 -10.37
CA GLY A 160 2.22 19.99 -9.27
C GLY A 160 3.70 19.83 -8.89
N LEU A 161 4.62 20.09 -9.83
CA LEU A 161 6.07 20.05 -9.59
C LEU A 161 6.57 21.21 -8.72
N SER A 162 5.79 22.29 -8.55
CA SER A 162 6.14 23.42 -7.68
C SER A 162 5.91 23.19 -6.20
N LEU A 163 5.33 22.07 -5.84
CA LEU A 163 5.04 21.69 -4.46
C LEU A 163 6.30 21.16 -3.74
N SER A 164 6.33 21.24 -2.40
CA SER A 164 7.37 20.59 -1.59
C SER A 164 7.31 19.07 -1.73
N GLY A 165 8.37 18.34 -1.38
CA GLY A 165 8.42 16.88 -1.49
C GLY A 165 7.26 16.18 -0.77
N GLY A 166 6.94 16.57 0.47
CA GLY A 166 5.81 16.04 1.20
C GLY A 166 4.45 16.38 0.59
N GLN A 167 4.30 17.59 0.02
CA GLN A 167 3.10 17.97 -0.72
C GLN A 167 2.97 17.18 -2.03
N GLN A 168 4.08 16.96 -2.75
CA GLN A 168 4.08 16.14 -3.96
C GLN A 168 3.69 14.69 -3.67
N GLN A 169 4.16 14.12 -2.55
CA GLN A 169 3.79 12.77 -2.15
C GLN A 169 2.30 12.69 -1.82
N ARG A 170 1.76 13.64 -1.06
CA ARG A 170 0.31 13.72 -0.79
C ARG A 170 -0.50 13.96 -2.08
N LEU A 171 0.02 14.71 -3.05
CA LEU A 171 -0.62 14.85 -4.37
C LEU A 171 -0.66 13.52 -5.13
N CYS A 172 0.42 12.71 -5.07
CA CYS A 172 0.44 11.38 -5.67
C CYS A 172 -0.56 10.44 -4.98
N ILE A 173 -0.72 10.54 -3.66
CA ILE A 173 -1.76 9.80 -2.92
C ILE A 173 -3.15 10.28 -3.34
N ALA A 174 -3.40 11.61 -3.38
CA ALA A 174 -4.66 12.18 -3.84
C ALA A 174 -5.04 11.68 -5.25
N ARG A 175 -4.07 11.65 -6.17
CA ARG A 175 -4.24 11.09 -7.51
C ARG A 175 -4.63 9.60 -7.47
N GLY A 176 -4.01 8.83 -6.59
CA GLY A 176 -4.31 7.40 -6.43
C GLY A 176 -5.72 7.17 -5.90
N VAL A 177 -6.16 7.91 -4.88
CA VAL A 177 -7.50 7.74 -4.29
C VAL A 177 -8.61 8.34 -5.14
N ALA A 178 -8.30 9.30 -6.05
CA ALA A 178 -9.31 9.96 -6.88
C ALA A 178 -10.08 9.02 -7.79
N VAL A 179 -9.46 7.91 -8.21
CA VAL A 179 -10.11 6.87 -9.02
C VAL A 179 -10.87 5.84 -8.17
N LYS A 180 -10.91 6.01 -6.85
CA LYS A 180 -11.58 5.12 -5.88
C LYS A 180 -11.16 3.67 -6.04
N PRO A 181 -9.86 3.35 -5.81
CA PRO A 181 -9.38 1.98 -5.87
C PRO A 181 -9.92 1.16 -4.70
N ASP A 182 -9.89 -0.17 -4.80
CA ASP A 182 -10.19 -1.07 -3.68
C ASP A 182 -8.94 -1.30 -2.82
N VAL A 183 -7.76 -1.25 -3.45
CA VAL A 183 -6.45 -1.43 -2.79
C VAL A 183 -5.50 -0.29 -3.15
N LEU A 184 -4.77 0.22 -2.16
CA LEU A 184 -3.72 1.22 -2.34
C LEU A 184 -2.37 0.64 -1.93
N LEU A 185 -1.45 0.55 -2.88
CA LEU A 185 -0.09 0.07 -2.69
C LEU A 185 0.86 1.26 -2.50
N LEU A 186 1.62 1.28 -1.40
CA LEU A 186 2.53 2.37 -1.05
C LEU A 186 3.97 1.82 -0.97
N ASP A 187 4.81 2.17 -1.92
CA ASP A 187 6.23 1.75 -1.97
C ASP A 187 7.09 2.80 -1.25
N GLU A 188 7.47 2.56 0.00
CA GLU A 188 8.30 3.44 0.86
C GLU A 188 7.86 4.92 0.83
N PRO A 189 6.60 5.25 1.13
CA PRO A 189 6.02 6.57 0.85
C PRO A 189 6.63 7.73 1.63
N THR A 190 7.48 7.46 2.63
CA THR A 190 8.09 8.47 3.51
C THR A 190 9.61 8.52 3.42
N SER A 191 10.25 7.64 2.64
CA SER A 191 11.71 7.48 2.63
C SER A 191 12.50 8.73 2.22
N ALA A 192 11.90 9.63 1.44
CA ALA A 192 12.52 10.86 0.95
C ALA A 192 11.97 12.13 1.64
N LEU A 193 11.24 11.99 2.76
CA LEU A 193 10.54 13.07 3.42
C LEU A 193 11.21 13.47 4.74
N ASP A 194 11.00 14.73 5.12
CA ASP A 194 11.35 15.23 6.43
C ASP A 194 10.45 14.63 7.53
N PRO A 195 10.85 14.68 8.82
CA PRO A 195 10.08 14.07 9.91
C PRO A 195 8.63 14.59 10.04
N ILE A 196 8.39 15.88 9.79
CA ILE A 196 7.04 16.48 9.89
C ILE A 196 6.15 15.94 8.77
N SER A 197 6.69 15.87 7.54
CA SER A 197 5.97 15.30 6.39
C SER A 197 5.73 13.80 6.58
N THR A 198 6.65 13.08 7.22
CA THR A 198 6.50 11.66 7.55
C THR A 198 5.31 11.43 8.47
N VAL A 199 5.18 12.19 9.57
CA VAL A 199 4.06 12.09 10.51
C VAL A 199 2.73 12.33 9.78
N LYS A 200 2.64 13.35 8.92
CA LYS A 200 1.44 13.63 8.12
C LYS A 200 1.03 12.48 7.20
N ILE A 201 2.00 11.76 6.62
CA ILE A 201 1.71 10.57 5.79
C ILE A 201 1.24 9.40 6.66
N GLU A 202 1.81 9.22 7.86
CA GLU A 202 1.39 8.16 8.78
C GLU A 202 -0.04 8.38 9.29
N GLU A 203 -0.38 9.62 9.67
CA GLU A 203 -1.76 10.01 10.03
C GLU A 203 -2.71 9.77 8.85
N LEU A 204 -2.31 10.18 7.65
CA LEU A 204 -3.09 9.98 6.43
C LEU A 204 -3.35 8.49 6.14
N ILE A 205 -2.36 7.61 6.30
CA ILE A 205 -2.54 6.16 6.13
C ILE A 205 -3.58 5.62 7.12
N SER A 206 -3.53 6.10 8.38
CA SER A 206 -4.48 5.70 9.42
C SER A 206 -5.91 6.15 9.13
N GLU A 207 -6.09 7.29 8.47
CA GLU A 207 -7.41 7.77 8.04
C GLU A 207 -7.90 7.01 6.79
N LEU A 208 -7.01 6.77 5.83
CA LEU A 208 -7.36 6.11 4.57
C LEU A 208 -7.77 4.64 4.75
N LYS A 209 -7.29 3.94 5.78
CA LYS A 209 -7.64 2.53 6.00
C LYS A 209 -9.14 2.31 6.31
N GLU A 210 -9.85 3.34 6.75
CA GLU A 210 -11.29 3.26 6.97
C GLU A 210 -12.07 2.99 5.65
N ASP A 211 -11.51 3.47 4.54
CA ASP A 211 -12.12 3.36 3.21
C ASP A 211 -11.40 2.35 2.30
N TYR A 212 -10.10 2.16 2.49
CA TYR A 212 -9.23 1.41 1.56
C TYR A 212 -8.48 0.27 2.23
N THR A 213 -8.23 -0.80 1.48
CA THR A 213 -7.22 -1.80 1.83
C THR A 213 -5.86 -1.24 1.46
N ILE A 214 -4.90 -1.24 2.39
CA ILE A 214 -3.59 -0.62 2.16
C ILE A 214 -2.47 -1.65 2.34
N THR A 215 -1.52 -1.65 1.40
CA THR A 215 -0.26 -2.39 1.57
C THR A 215 0.90 -1.42 1.47
N ILE A 216 1.75 -1.39 2.49
CA ILE A 216 2.91 -0.49 2.56
C ILE A 216 4.22 -1.27 2.61
N VAL A 217 5.18 -0.89 1.78
CA VAL A 217 6.59 -1.29 1.96
C VAL A 217 7.29 -0.22 2.78
N THR A 218 7.99 -0.62 3.82
CA THR A 218 8.84 0.29 4.60
C THR A 218 10.08 -0.43 5.15
N HIS A 219 11.16 0.30 5.26
CA HIS A 219 12.36 -0.12 5.99
C HIS A 219 12.40 0.46 7.42
N ASN A 220 11.42 1.31 7.77
CA ASN A 220 11.30 1.89 9.11
C ASN A 220 10.37 1.04 9.98
N MET A 221 10.98 0.31 10.93
CA MET A 221 10.25 -0.57 11.87
C MET A 221 9.23 0.19 12.72
N GLN A 222 9.57 1.41 13.16
CA GLN A 222 8.66 2.21 13.97
C GLN A 222 7.44 2.64 13.17
N GLN A 223 7.61 2.95 11.88
CA GLN A 223 6.49 3.25 10.99
C GLN A 223 5.59 2.02 10.81
N ALA A 224 6.17 0.84 10.51
CA ALA A 224 5.40 -0.38 10.40
C ALA A 224 4.58 -0.64 11.68
N ALA A 225 5.21 -0.54 12.84
CA ALA A 225 4.56 -0.78 14.13
C ALA A 225 3.41 0.20 14.43
N ARG A 226 3.51 1.49 13.97
CA ARG A 226 2.46 2.48 14.21
C ARG A 226 1.32 2.44 13.20
N CYS A 227 1.63 2.11 11.93
CA CYS A 227 0.68 2.32 10.83
C CYS A 227 0.00 1.04 10.38
N SER A 228 0.52 -0.16 10.68
CA SER A 228 -0.04 -1.39 10.15
C SER A 228 -0.82 -2.22 11.16
N ASP A 229 -1.84 -2.92 10.66
CA ASP A 229 -2.61 -3.92 11.40
C ASP A 229 -1.93 -5.30 11.29
N TYR A 230 -1.34 -5.60 10.12
CA TYR A 230 -0.61 -6.83 9.81
C TYR A 230 0.80 -6.51 9.31
N THR A 231 1.73 -7.39 9.62
CA THR A 231 3.12 -7.26 9.19
C THR A 231 3.63 -8.56 8.58
N ALA A 232 4.24 -8.46 7.41
CA ALA A 232 4.92 -9.53 6.69
C ALA A 232 6.43 -9.27 6.70
N TYR A 233 7.19 -10.12 7.38
CA TYR A 233 8.64 -10.08 7.35
C TYR A 233 9.18 -10.93 6.22
N MET A 234 9.97 -10.31 5.35
CA MET A 234 10.57 -10.94 4.17
C MET A 234 12.09 -11.00 4.26
N TYR A 235 12.65 -12.11 3.81
CA TYR A 235 14.10 -12.31 3.73
C TYR A 235 14.48 -13.16 2.52
N LEU A 236 15.44 -12.72 1.73
CA LEU A 236 15.97 -13.42 0.53
C LEU A 236 14.90 -13.98 -0.42
N GLY A 237 13.84 -13.22 -0.64
CA GLY A 237 12.73 -13.58 -1.53
C GLY A 237 11.67 -14.48 -0.91
N GLU A 238 11.77 -14.78 0.37
CA GLU A 238 10.84 -15.64 1.11
C GLU A 238 10.03 -14.84 2.13
N LEU A 239 8.79 -15.26 2.40
CA LEU A 239 7.97 -14.77 3.51
C LEU A 239 8.33 -15.59 4.75
N VAL A 240 9.10 -14.97 5.66
CA VAL A 240 9.56 -15.65 6.88
C VAL A 240 8.44 -15.75 7.91
N GLU A 241 7.73 -14.65 8.14
CA GLU A 241 6.64 -14.60 9.11
C GLU A 241 5.60 -13.56 8.70
N PHE A 242 4.32 -13.88 8.94
CA PHE A 242 3.18 -13.00 8.73
C PHE A 242 2.20 -13.11 9.89
N GLY A 243 1.66 -11.99 10.34
CA GLY A 243 0.67 -11.95 11.40
C GLY A 243 0.28 -10.54 11.82
N GLU A 244 -0.53 -10.43 12.85
CA GLU A 244 -0.87 -9.16 13.49
C GLU A 244 0.40 -8.41 13.89
N THR A 245 0.43 -7.12 13.64
CA THR A 245 1.62 -6.27 13.84
C THR A 245 2.14 -6.35 15.28
N ASP A 246 1.27 -6.24 16.26
CA ASP A 246 1.65 -6.35 17.67
C ASP A 246 2.32 -7.68 17.99
N LYS A 247 1.81 -8.80 17.43
CA LYS A 247 2.40 -10.11 17.62
C LYS A 247 3.80 -10.20 16.99
N ILE A 248 3.94 -9.71 15.76
CA ILE A 248 5.23 -9.72 15.05
C ILE A 248 6.28 -8.89 15.80
N PHE A 249 5.92 -7.71 16.33
CA PHE A 249 6.88 -6.83 17.00
C PHE A 249 7.14 -7.17 18.47
N LEU A 250 6.16 -7.71 19.21
CA LEU A 250 6.29 -7.97 20.65
C LEU A 250 6.64 -9.42 20.97
N ASN A 251 6.12 -10.38 20.19
CA ASN A 251 6.31 -11.79 20.43
C ASN A 251 6.34 -12.62 19.13
N PRO A 252 7.35 -12.38 18.24
CA PRO A 252 7.48 -13.12 17.00
C PRO A 252 7.70 -14.61 17.25
N SER A 253 7.17 -15.47 16.39
CA SER A 253 7.30 -16.92 16.50
C SER A 253 8.58 -17.44 15.83
N LYS A 254 9.20 -16.63 14.97
CA LYS A 254 10.45 -16.97 14.28
C LYS A 254 11.63 -16.21 14.89
N LYS A 255 12.73 -16.93 15.09
CA LYS A 255 13.95 -16.34 15.61
C LYS A 255 14.53 -15.29 14.65
N GLU A 256 14.46 -15.55 13.36
CA GLU A 256 14.91 -14.62 12.30
C GLU A 256 14.15 -13.29 12.35
N THR A 257 12.85 -13.33 12.63
CA THR A 257 12.02 -12.13 12.82
C THR A 257 12.46 -11.37 14.06
N GLN A 258 12.68 -12.08 15.18
CA GLN A 258 13.15 -11.49 16.44
C GLN A 258 14.51 -10.82 16.27
N ASP A 259 15.46 -11.50 15.63
CA ASP A 259 16.81 -10.98 15.39
C ASP A 259 16.77 -9.73 14.50
N TYR A 260 15.90 -9.73 13.46
CA TYR A 260 15.71 -8.56 12.59
C TYR A 260 15.15 -7.37 13.36
N ILE A 261 14.06 -7.54 14.11
CA ILE A 261 13.39 -6.46 14.86
C ILE A 261 14.29 -5.89 15.96
N THR A 262 15.09 -6.74 16.61
CA THR A 262 16.01 -6.30 17.68
C THR A 262 17.35 -5.74 17.18
N GLY A 263 17.55 -5.68 15.86
CA GLY A 263 18.81 -5.20 15.26
C GLY A 263 20.00 -6.15 15.45
N ARG A 264 19.76 -7.41 15.78
CA ARG A 264 20.77 -8.47 15.92
C ARG A 264 21.00 -9.24 14.63
N PHE A 265 20.49 -8.71 13.54
CA PHE A 265 20.57 -9.30 12.22
C PHE A 265 21.90 -8.92 11.56
N GLY A 266 22.77 -9.90 11.33
CA GLY A 266 24.09 -9.73 10.73
C GLY A 266 24.81 -11.06 10.58
#